data_baed7c612f9fcf5ce550d7a622de7e76
#
_entry.id   baed7c612f9fcf5ce550d7a622de7e76
#
_cell.length_a   1.000
_cell.length_b   1.000
_cell.length_c   1.000
_cell.angle_alpha   90.00
_cell.angle_beta   90.00
_cell.angle_gamma   90.00
#
_symmetry.space_group_name_H-M   'P 1'
#
loop_
_entity.id
_entity.type
_entity.pdbx_description
1 polymer ?
#
loop_
_entity_poly.entity_id
_entity_poly.type
_entity_poly.pdbx_seq_one_letter_code
_entity_poly.pdbx_strand_id
1 'polypeptide(L)'
;MPSYVTILAHMKRKPEPDGDRLDAVFFALASEPRRRILDALKQEPGCNVNRVCEYLEDDIGRFAVMKHLATLETAGLVIARRSGRERLLWFDPTPIQWIHERWTTEFSAYWAARLTRLKYSAEGAEVIRLPHTGTKGRRHD
;
A
#
# COMPACT_ATOMS: atom_id res chain seq x y z
N MET A 1 5.02 14.63 -17.40
CA MET A 1 5.07 14.15 -16.01
C MET A 1 5.44 12.69 -15.99
N PRO A 2 6.45 12.27 -15.26
CA PRO A 2 6.74 10.84 -15.14
C PRO A 2 5.60 10.14 -14.40
N SER A 3 5.29 8.92 -14.81
CA SER A 3 4.31 8.10 -14.11
C SER A 3 4.86 7.65 -12.74
N TYR A 4 3.96 7.23 -11.85
CA TYR A 4 4.36 6.66 -10.56
C TYR A 4 5.32 5.48 -10.74
N VAL A 5 5.03 4.60 -11.70
CA VAL A 5 5.89 3.46 -12.03
C VAL A 5 7.27 3.92 -12.49
N THR A 6 7.35 4.97 -13.31
CA THR A 6 8.62 5.51 -13.79
C THR A 6 9.46 6.07 -12.64
N ILE A 7 8.84 6.78 -11.70
CA ILE A 7 9.51 7.30 -10.49
C ILE A 7 10.10 6.14 -9.67
N LEU A 8 9.30 5.11 -9.41
CA LEU A 8 9.77 3.96 -8.64
C LEU A 8 10.89 3.19 -9.35
N ALA A 9 10.80 3.03 -10.68
CA ALA A 9 11.81 2.32 -11.46
C ALA A 9 13.19 3.01 -11.44
N HIS A 10 13.22 4.32 -11.31
CA HIS A 10 14.47 5.11 -11.25
C HIS A 10 15.03 5.24 -9.83
N MET A 11 14.32 4.75 -8.83
CA MET A 11 14.83 4.76 -7.47
C MET A 11 15.91 3.71 -7.29
N LYS A 12 17.04 4.13 -6.77
CA LYS A 12 18.09 3.18 -6.36
C LYS A 12 17.52 2.31 -5.22
N ARG A 13 17.80 1.01 -5.29
CA ARG A 13 17.44 0.10 -4.21
C ARG A 13 18.01 0.64 -2.92
N LYS A 14 17.14 1.03 -2.01
CA LYS A 14 17.58 1.51 -0.70
C LYS A 14 18.11 0.32 0.09
N PRO A 15 19.22 0.49 0.81
CA PRO A 15 19.68 -0.56 1.70
C PRO A 15 18.64 -0.86 2.77
N GLU A 16 18.69 -2.07 3.30
CA GLU A 16 17.85 -2.45 4.43
C GLU A 16 18.00 -1.43 5.56
N PRO A 17 16.91 -0.97 6.17
CA PRO A 17 16.98 0.09 7.16
C PRO A 17 17.68 -0.39 8.43
N ASP A 18 18.58 0.44 8.93
CA ASP A 18 19.07 0.29 10.28
C ASP A 18 17.98 0.66 11.31
N GLY A 19 18.26 0.47 12.59
CA GLY A 19 17.31 0.73 13.66
C GLY A 19 16.76 2.15 13.67
N ASP A 20 17.59 3.15 13.45
CA ASP A 20 17.19 4.55 13.48
C ASP A 20 16.26 4.90 12.30
N ARG A 21 16.53 4.34 11.15
CA ARG A 21 15.67 4.53 9.97
C ARG A 21 14.32 3.85 10.15
N LEU A 22 14.32 2.69 10.77
CA LEU A 22 13.09 1.97 11.07
C LEU A 22 12.25 2.73 12.09
N ASP A 23 12.86 3.27 13.12
CA ASP A 23 12.19 4.11 14.12
C ASP A 23 11.57 5.35 13.47
N ALA A 24 12.26 5.98 12.53
CA ALA A 24 11.73 7.12 11.78
C ALA A 24 10.47 6.75 10.98
N VAL A 25 10.44 5.57 10.39
CA VAL A 25 9.27 5.06 9.67
C VAL A 25 8.09 4.86 10.62
N PHE A 26 8.30 4.20 11.74
CA PHE A 26 7.24 3.99 12.73
C PHE A 26 6.74 5.31 13.32
N PHE A 27 7.63 6.22 13.62
CA PHE A 27 7.24 7.56 14.08
C PHE A 27 6.36 8.28 13.04
N ALA A 28 6.76 8.24 11.78
CA ALA A 28 6.00 8.86 10.70
C ALA A 28 4.61 8.23 10.55
N LEU A 29 4.49 6.91 10.68
CA LEU A 29 3.22 6.19 10.57
C LEU A 29 2.33 6.32 11.81
N ALA A 30 2.87 6.72 12.94
CA ALA A 30 2.15 6.81 14.21
C ALA A 30 1.30 8.08 14.35
N SER A 31 0.86 8.65 13.26
CA SER A 31 0.05 9.87 13.23
C SER A 31 -1.06 9.72 12.21
N GLU A 32 -2.29 9.89 12.64
CA GLU A 32 -3.45 9.78 11.76
C GLU A 32 -3.41 10.79 10.61
N PRO A 33 -3.08 12.09 10.82
CA PRO A 33 -2.94 13.01 9.71
C PRO A 33 -1.89 12.57 8.70
N ARG A 34 -0.75 12.04 9.11
CA ARG A 34 0.28 11.56 8.20
C ARG A 34 -0.18 10.34 7.39
N ARG A 35 -0.91 9.43 8.02
CA ARG A 35 -1.50 8.30 7.27
C ARG A 35 -2.51 8.78 6.23
N ARG A 36 -3.33 9.77 6.54
CA ARG A 36 -4.27 10.37 5.58
C ARG A 36 -3.54 11.03 4.40
N ILE A 37 -2.40 11.65 4.65
CA ILE A 37 -1.56 12.18 3.55
C ILE A 37 -1.10 11.04 2.64
N LEU A 38 -0.64 9.94 3.19
CA LEU A 38 -0.24 8.78 2.39
C LEU A 38 -1.41 8.22 1.58
N ASP A 39 -2.60 8.16 2.16
CA ASP A 39 -3.80 7.75 1.44
C ASP A 39 -4.10 8.67 0.25
N ALA A 40 -3.98 9.98 0.44
CA ALA A 40 -4.17 10.95 -0.62
C ALA A 40 -3.16 10.76 -1.76
N LEU A 41 -1.89 10.56 -1.43
CA LEU A 41 -0.83 10.34 -2.42
C LEU A 41 -0.96 8.99 -3.13
N LYS A 42 -1.52 8.00 -2.47
CA LYS A 42 -1.83 6.72 -3.11
C LYS A 42 -2.94 6.86 -4.14
N GLN A 43 -3.96 7.66 -3.84
CA GLN A 43 -5.07 7.90 -4.76
C GLN A 43 -4.68 8.81 -5.92
N GLU A 44 -3.89 9.83 -5.67
CA GLU A 44 -3.50 10.82 -6.68
C GLU A 44 -1.98 11.03 -6.66
N PRO A 45 -1.21 10.08 -7.22
CA PRO A 45 0.25 10.20 -7.29
C PRO A 45 0.67 11.41 -8.10
N GLY A 46 1.67 12.13 -7.61
CA GLY A 46 2.19 13.33 -8.29
C GLY A 46 1.38 14.59 -8.05
N CYS A 47 0.44 14.57 -7.10
CA CYS A 47 -0.29 15.78 -6.74
C CYS A 47 0.60 16.78 -5.98
N ASN A 48 0.20 18.03 -5.96
CA ASN A 48 0.92 19.09 -5.24
C ASN A 48 0.42 19.23 -3.79
N VAL A 49 1.09 20.10 -3.03
CA VAL A 49 0.74 20.36 -1.63
C VAL A 49 -0.70 20.89 -1.47
N ASN A 50 -1.14 21.76 -2.38
CA ASN A 50 -2.50 22.28 -2.33
C ASN A 50 -3.53 21.16 -2.42
N ARG A 51 -3.31 20.19 -3.30
CA ARG A 51 -4.21 19.07 -3.45
C ARG A 51 -4.24 18.18 -2.21
N VAL A 52 -3.11 17.97 -1.57
CA VAL A 52 -3.04 17.26 -0.27
C VAL A 52 -3.86 18.00 0.78
N CYS A 53 -3.76 19.32 0.86
CA CYS A 53 -4.57 20.11 1.78
C CYS A 53 -6.07 19.94 1.54
N GLU A 54 -6.49 19.90 0.27
CA GLU A 54 -7.89 19.64 -0.10
C GLU A 54 -8.37 18.26 0.38
N TYR A 55 -7.54 17.24 0.26
CA TYR A 55 -7.87 15.89 0.75
C TYR A 55 -8.06 15.84 2.27
N LEU A 56 -7.40 16.71 3.01
CA LEU A 56 -7.52 16.78 4.46
C LEU A 56 -8.67 17.68 4.93
N GLU A 57 -9.41 18.27 3.98
CA GLU A 57 -10.66 19.02 4.22
C GLU A 57 -10.54 20.08 5.32
N ASP A 58 -9.46 20.85 5.30
CA ASP A 58 -9.19 21.92 6.26
C ASP A 58 -9.12 21.51 7.75
N ASP A 59 -9.20 20.24 8.05
CA ASP A 59 -8.99 19.74 9.41
C ASP A 59 -7.62 20.15 9.98
N ILE A 60 -6.68 20.39 9.07
CA ILE A 60 -5.31 20.71 9.41
C ILE A 60 -4.85 21.86 8.51
N GLY A 61 -4.26 22.88 9.12
CA GLY A 61 -3.72 24.01 8.39
C GLY A 61 -2.56 23.62 7.47
N ARG A 62 -2.37 24.42 6.41
CA ARG A 62 -1.30 24.22 5.43
C ARG A 62 0.09 24.06 6.08
N PHE A 63 0.38 24.87 7.10
CA PHE A 63 1.66 24.80 7.81
C PHE A 63 1.88 23.45 8.47
N ALA A 64 0.84 22.89 9.10
CA ALA A 64 0.90 21.57 9.69
C ALA A 64 1.08 20.48 8.63
N VAL A 65 0.39 20.60 7.49
CA VAL A 65 0.57 19.68 6.35
C VAL A 65 2.01 19.69 5.88
N MET A 66 2.62 20.87 5.75
CA MET A 66 4.02 21.00 5.33
C MET A 66 4.98 20.31 6.33
N LYS A 67 4.71 20.44 7.62
CA LYS A 67 5.51 19.76 8.67
C LYS A 67 5.34 18.24 8.60
N HIS A 68 4.13 17.77 8.41
CA HIS A 68 3.84 16.33 8.26
C HIS A 68 4.53 15.76 7.02
N LEU A 69 4.50 16.50 5.91
CA LEU A 69 5.21 16.09 4.69
C LEU A 69 6.72 16.00 4.93
N ALA A 70 7.31 16.95 5.64
CA ALA A 70 8.73 16.90 5.97
C ALA A 70 9.09 15.65 6.79
N THR A 71 8.26 15.28 7.76
CA THR A 71 8.44 14.06 8.55
C THR A 71 8.36 12.80 7.68
N LEU A 72 7.38 12.74 6.76
CA LEU A 72 7.23 11.63 5.84
C LEU A 72 8.39 11.54 4.84
N GLU A 73 8.89 12.66 4.36
CA GLU A 73 10.07 12.68 3.49
C GLU A 73 11.33 12.19 4.21
N THR A 74 11.54 12.62 5.46
CA THR A 74 12.66 12.18 6.28
C THR A 74 12.62 10.67 6.50
N ALA A 75 11.44 10.10 6.69
CA ALA A 75 11.24 8.66 6.84
C ALA A 75 11.36 7.88 5.52
N GLY A 76 11.44 8.58 4.38
CA GLY A 76 11.51 7.94 3.06
C GLY A 76 10.16 7.45 2.54
N LEU A 77 9.06 7.86 3.15
CA LEU A 77 7.70 7.48 2.75
C LEU A 77 7.10 8.40 1.69
N VAL A 78 7.67 9.57 1.50
CA VAL A 78 7.24 10.54 0.49
C VAL A 78 8.45 10.98 -0.33
N ILE A 79 8.28 11.03 -1.63
CA ILE A 79 9.24 11.57 -2.59
C ILE A 79 8.66 12.88 -3.12
N ALA A 80 9.45 13.95 -3.07
CA ALA A 80 9.07 15.22 -3.64
C ALA A 80 9.95 15.55 -4.84
N ARG A 81 9.33 16.06 -5.90
CA ARG A 81 10.02 16.53 -7.10
C ARG A 81 9.52 17.92 -7.45
N ARG A 82 10.44 18.82 -7.73
CA ARG A 82 10.09 20.16 -8.12
C ARG A 82 9.72 20.21 -9.60
N SER A 83 8.59 20.85 -9.91
CA SER A 83 8.13 21.09 -11.28
C SER A 83 7.65 22.55 -11.36
N GLY A 84 8.51 23.42 -11.90
CA GLY A 84 8.25 24.85 -11.88
C GLY A 84 8.21 25.41 -10.46
N ARG A 85 7.08 25.99 -10.06
CA ARG A 85 6.85 26.52 -8.72
C ARG A 85 6.20 25.51 -7.78
N GLU A 86 5.83 24.34 -8.29
CA GLU A 86 5.13 23.31 -7.53
C GLU A 86 6.08 22.24 -7.03
N ARG A 87 5.74 21.64 -5.90
CA ARG A 87 6.32 20.37 -5.44
C ARG A 87 5.30 19.29 -5.72
N LEU A 88 5.70 18.30 -6.51
CA LEU A 88 4.90 17.13 -6.81
C LEU A 88 5.32 16.00 -5.89
N LEU A 89 4.34 15.26 -5.37
CA LEU A 89 4.52 14.35 -4.27
C LEU A 89 4.09 12.93 -4.66
N TRP A 90 4.88 11.95 -4.26
CA TRP A 90 4.59 10.53 -4.45
C TRP A 90 4.79 9.78 -3.16
N PHE A 91 3.93 8.80 -2.92
CA PHE A 91 4.11 7.83 -1.85
C PHE A 91 5.15 6.79 -2.27
N ASP A 92 6.13 6.55 -1.39
CA ASP A 92 7.10 5.48 -1.54
C ASP A 92 6.77 4.36 -0.54
N PRO A 93 6.25 3.22 -1.00
CA PRO A 93 5.88 2.12 -0.12
C PRO A 93 7.08 1.28 0.36
N THR A 94 8.27 1.52 -0.15
CA THR A 94 9.45 0.70 0.16
C THR A 94 9.71 0.52 1.66
N PRO A 95 9.67 1.57 2.50
CA PRO A 95 9.88 1.37 3.93
C PRO A 95 8.85 0.46 4.60
N ILE A 96 7.60 0.50 4.14
CA ILE A 96 6.55 -0.39 4.65
C ILE A 96 6.79 -1.82 4.17
N GLN A 97 7.26 -1.99 2.95
CA GLN A 97 7.62 -3.31 2.43
C GLN A 97 8.73 -3.97 3.26
N TRP A 98 9.72 -3.21 3.71
CA TRP A 98 10.76 -3.72 4.62
C TRP A 98 10.18 -4.25 5.93
N ILE A 99 9.21 -3.53 6.50
CA ILE A 99 8.50 -3.97 7.72
C ILE A 99 7.77 -5.27 7.44
N HIS A 100 7.06 -5.35 6.34
CA HIS A 100 6.33 -6.55 5.93
C HIS A 100 7.28 -7.75 5.77
N GLU A 101 8.35 -7.58 5.04
CA GLU A 101 9.33 -8.66 4.81
C GLU A 101 9.97 -9.14 6.12
N ARG A 102 10.22 -8.23 7.04
CA ARG A 102 10.87 -8.58 8.30
C ARG A 102 10.03 -9.49 9.20
N TRP A 103 8.72 -9.27 9.26
CA TRP A 103 7.87 -9.96 10.25
C TRP A 103 6.74 -10.78 9.69
N THR A 104 6.41 -10.64 8.43
CA THR A 104 5.20 -11.27 7.88
C THR A 104 5.43 -12.16 6.67
N THR A 105 6.62 -12.17 6.09
CA THR A 105 6.91 -12.95 4.88
C THR A 105 6.63 -14.44 5.08
N GLU A 106 7.06 -15.00 6.19
CA GLU A 106 6.83 -16.41 6.52
C GLU A 106 5.35 -16.74 6.60
N PHE A 107 4.60 -15.86 7.23
CA PHE A 107 3.14 -15.99 7.37
C PHE A 107 2.42 -15.80 6.05
N SER A 108 2.93 -14.96 5.16
CA SER A 108 2.34 -14.76 3.83
C SER A 108 2.33 -16.05 3.02
N ALA A 109 3.42 -16.81 3.03
CA ALA A 109 3.50 -18.11 2.38
C ALA A 109 2.49 -19.11 2.97
N TYR A 110 2.37 -19.14 4.28
CA TYR A 110 1.41 -19.99 5.00
C TYR A 110 -0.04 -19.66 4.61
N TRP A 111 -0.39 -18.39 4.62
CA TRP A 111 -1.74 -17.95 4.24
C TRP A 111 -2.05 -18.22 2.78
N ALA A 112 -1.10 -18.00 1.88
CA ALA A 112 -1.26 -18.30 0.46
C ALA A 112 -1.56 -19.80 0.26
N ALA A 113 -0.84 -20.68 0.95
CA ALA A 113 -1.08 -22.12 0.89
C ALA A 113 -2.47 -22.49 1.40
N ARG A 114 -2.94 -21.89 2.49
CA ARG A 114 -4.29 -22.12 3.02
C ARG A 114 -5.38 -21.67 2.07
N LEU A 115 -5.24 -20.49 1.50
CA LEU A 115 -6.21 -19.96 0.53
C LEU A 115 -6.30 -20.84 -0.71
N THR A 116 -5.16 -21.34 -1.19
CA THR A 116 -5.12 -22.28 -2.32
C THR A 116 -5.85 -23.57 -2.00
N ARG A 117 -5.64 -24.14 -0.82
CA ARG A 117 -6.37 -25.37 -0.40
C ARG A 117 -7.87 -25.15 -0.31
N LEU A 118 -8.31 -24.01 0.23
CA LEU A 118 -9.73 -23.67 0.31
C LEU A 118 -10.36 -23.56 -1.08
N LYS A 119 -9.64 -22.95 -2.01
CA LYS A 119 -10.09 -22.84 -3.41
C LYS A 119 -10.29 -24.22 -4.03
N TYR A 120 -9.31 -25.09 -3.94
CA TYR A 120 -9.41 -26.44 -4.48
C TYR A 120 -10.51 -27.28 -3.81
N SER A 121 -10.70 -27.13 -2.52
CA SER A 121 -11.79 -27.81 -1.81
C SER A 121 -13.15 -27.36 -2.31
N ALA A 122 -13.34 -26.05 -2.50
CA ALA A 122 -14.59 -25.51 -3.02
C ALA A 122 -14.86 -25.94 -4.45
N GLU A 123 -13.86 -25.92 -5.32
CA GLU A 123 -13.97 -26.37 -6.72
C GLU A 123 -14.28 -27.85 -6.78
N GLY A 124 -13.61 -28.67 -5.98
CA GLY A 124 -13.87 -30.10 -5.90
C GLY A 124 -15.27 -30.44 -5.41
N ALA A 125 -15.76 -29.75 -4.40
CA ALA A 125 -17.11 -29.93 -3.88
C ALA A 125 -18.17 -29.55 -4.93
N GLU A 126 -17.94 -28.50 -5.67
CA GLU A 126 -18.85 -28.08 -6.74
C GLU A 126 -18.91 -29.08 -7.88
N VAL A 127 -17.78 -29.58 -8.33
CA VAL A 127 -17.70 -30.58 -9.39
C VAL A 127 -18.41 -31.87 -9.00
N ILE A 128 -18.26 -32.33 -7.78
CA ILE A 128 -18.92 -33.54 -7.28
C ILE A 128 -20.44 -33.34 -7.21
N ARG A 129 -20.90 -32.18 -6.82
CA ARG A 129 -22.32 -31.90 -6.66
C ARG A 129 -23.09 -31.99 -7.97
N LEU A 130 -22.57 -31.41 -9.04
CA LEU A 130 -23.26 -31.31 -10.32
C LEU A 130 -23.60 -32.68 -10.95
N PRO A 131 -22.67 -33.63 -11.04
CA PRO A 131 -22.97 -34.93 -11.58
C PRO A 131 -23.99 -35.72 -10.76
N HIS A 132 -23.93 -35.62 -9.46
CA HIS A 132 -24.87 -36.33 -8.60
C HIS A 132 -26.31 -35.86 -8.77
N THR A 133 -26.50 -34.59 -8.87
CA THR A 133 -27.84 -34.02 -9.01
C THR A 133 -28.49 -34.46 -10.30
N GLY A 134 -27.75 -34.47 -11.39
CA GLY A 134 -28.27 -34.85 -12.70
C GLY A 134 -28.58 -36.32 -12.80
N THR A 135 -27.86 -37.15 -12.12
CA THR A 135 -28.02 -38.61 -12.25
C THR A 135 -29.19 -39.12 -11.44
N LYS A 136 -29.38 -38.59 -10.25
CA LYS A 136 -30.43 -39.08 -9.38
C LYS A 136 -31.85 -38.77 -9.84
N GLY A 137 -32.03 -37.60 -10.40
CA GLY A 137 -33.35 -37.18 -10.84
C GLY A 137 -33.91 -37.94 -11.99
N ARG A 138 -33.09 -38.67 -12.74
CA ARG A 138 -33.53 -39.38 -13.90
C ARG A 138 -33.75 -40.87 -13.72
N ARG A 139 -33.36 -41.43 -12.63
CA ARG A 139 -33.43 -42.87 -12.44
C ARG A 139 -34.58 -43.37 -11.61
N HIS A 140 -35.39 -42.50 -11.14
CA HIS A 140 -36.53 -42.89 -10.32
C HIS A 140 -37.85 -42.94 -11.06
N ASP A 141 -37.75 -42.83 -12.35
CA ASP A 141 -38.94 -43.07 -13.18
C ASP A 141 -38.95 -44.52 -13.71
#